data_43251302652f85be1f5f0c2758dca580
#
_entry.id   43251302652f85be1f5f0c2758dca580
#
_cell.length_a   1.000
_cell.length_b   1.000
_cell.length_c   1.000
_cell.angle_alpha   90.00
_cell.angle_beta   90.00
_cell.angle_gamma   90.00
#
_symmetry.space_group_name_H-M   'P 1'
#
loop_
_entity.id
_entity.type
_entity.pdbx_description
1 polymer ?
#
loop_
_entity_poly.entity_id
_entity_poly.type
_entity_poly.pdbx_seq_one_letter_code
_entity_poly.pdbx_strand_id
1 'polypeptide(L)'
;MTLHTPPPVNLREMPSPQVAFQRPELALILSLYGRMVAAGEWRDYGISCLREVAVFSVFRRTAEHPMYRIEKRPKLRGKQGMYAVIGMDGQILRRGADLKTVLRV
;
A
#
# COMPACT_ATOMS: atom_id res chain seq x y z
N MET A 1 7.73 37.66 15.45
CA MET A 1 7.55 36.32 14.89
C MET A 1 7.57 36.40 13.37
N THR A 2 8.51 35.74 12.76
CA THR A 2 8.68 35.79 11.31
C THR A 2 7.78 34.72 10.69
N LEU A 3 6.85 35.16 9.84
CA LEU A 3 6.05 34.21 9.08
C LEU A 3 6.96 33.59 8.05
N HIS A 4 7.17 32.28 8.19
CA HIS A 4 7.96 31.55 7.21
C HIS A 4 7.09 31.25 5.99
N THR A 5 7.35 31.99 4.91
CA THR A 5 6.69 31.74 3.64
C THR A 5 7.55 30.70 2.90
N PRO A 6 6.99 29.54 2.54
CA PRO A 6 7.78 28.59 1.77
C PRO A 6 8.13 29.20 0.41
N PRO A 7 9.30 28.85 -0.14
CA PRO A 7 9.68 29.33 -1.46
C PRO A 7 8.67 28.86 -2.51
N PRO A 8 8.49 29.63 -3.59
CA PRO A 8 7.60 29.19 -4.67
C PRO A 8 8.06 27.84 -5.22
N VAL A 9 7.09 26.97 -5.44
CA VAL A 9 7.38 25.64 -5.95
C VAL A 9 7.62 25.71 -7.45
N ASN A 10 8.80 25.24 -7.88
CA ASN A 10 9.08 25.09 -9.29
C ASN A 10 8.53 23.73 -9.73
N LEU A 11 7.60 23.76 -10.69
CA LEU A 11 6.95 22.55 -11.17
C LEU A 11 7.94 21.53 -11.73
N ARG A 12 9.09 22.00 -12.25
CA ARG A 12 10.13 21.10 -12.78
C ARG A 12 10.90 20.40 -11.68
N GLU A 13 10.89 20.95 -10.47
CA GLU A 13 11.59 20.40 -9.31
C GLU A 13 10.67 19.60 -8.40
N MET A 14 9.37 19.55 -8.71
CA MET A 14 8.46 18.73 -7.94
C MET A 14 8.79 17.25 -8.15
N PRO A 15 8.76 16.45 -7.07
CA PRO A 15 8.93 15.02 -7.22
C PRO A 15 7.85 14.47 -8.15
N SER A 16 8.17 13.42 -8.89
CA SER A 16 7.20 12.74 -9.74
C SER A 16 6.01 12.30 -8.90
N PRO A 17 4.78 12.31 -9.46
CA PRO A 17 3.63 11.84 -8.73
C PRO A 17 3.87 10.44 -8.19
N GLN A 18 3.54 10.25 -6.94
CA GLN A 18 3.68 8.96 -6.29
C GLN A 18 2.45 8.12 -6.54
N VAL A 19 2.62 6.82 -6.54
CA VAL A 19 1.51 5.89 -6.62
C VAL A 19 0.77 5.89 -5.28
N ALA A 20 -0.56 5.93 -5.34
CA ALA A 20 -1.40 5.90 -4.16
C ALA A 20 -2.58 4.96 -4.40
N PHE A 21 -3.11 4.41 -3.31
CA PHE A 21 -4.36 3.67 -3.39
C PHE A 21 -5.52 4.63 -3.56
N GLN A 22 -6.42 4.31 -4.47
CA GLN A 22 -7.65 5.04 -4.63
C GLN A 22 -8.65 4.66 -3.54
N ARG A 23 -9.68 5.49 -3.36
CA ARG A 23 -10.66 5.26 -2.31
C ARG A 23 -11.31 3.86 -2.37
N PRO A 24 -11.77 3.37 -3.54
CA PRO A 24 -12.33 2.02 -3.60
C PRO A 24 -11.33 0.92 -3.24
N GLU A 25 -10.07 1.12 -3.61
CA GLU A 25 -9.00 0.17 -3.27
C GLU A 25 -8.79 0.12 -1.76
N LEU A 26 -8.66 1.29 -1.13
CA LEU A 26 -8.51 1.37 0.32
C LEU A 26 -9.72 0.79 1.06
N ALA A 27 -10.93 0.98 0.53
CA ALA A 27 -12.13 0.43 1.14
C ALA A 27 -12.06 -1.10 1.22
N LEU A 28 -11.62 -1.74 0.14
CA LEU A 28 -11.46 -3.20 0.12
C LEU A 28 -10.38 -3.66 1.11
N ILE A 29 -9.23 -2.97 1.11
CA ILE A 29 -8.12 -3.34 1.99
C ILE A 29 -8.50 -3.13 3.46
N LEU A 30 -9.11 -2.00 3.80
CA LEU A 30 -9.48 -1.70 5.18
C LEU A 30 -10.61 -2.60 5.68
N SER A 31 -11.50 -3.04 4.79
CA SER A 31 -12.53 -4.02 5.15
C SER A 31 -11.89 -5.34 5.56
N LEU A 32 -10.91 -5.82 4.80
CA LEU A 32 -10.15 -7.01 5.15
C LEU A 32 -9.38 -6.79 6.45
N TYR A 33 -8.71 -5.65 6.58
CA TYR A 33 -7.95 -5.31 7.76
C TYR A 33 -8.83 -5.37 9.02
N GLY A 34 -10.00 -4.77 8.97
CA GLY A 34 -10.93 -4.77 10.10
C GLY A 34 -11.36 -6.18 10.51
N ARG A 35 -11.64 -7.06 9.53
CA ARG A 35 -11.99 -8.45 9.82
C ARG A 35 -10.84 -9.20 10.49
N MET A 36 -9.61 -8.94 10.04
CA MET A 36 -8.45 -9.62 10.58
C MET A 36 -8.07 -9.09 11.98
N VAL A 37 -8.31 -7.82 12.23
CA VAL A 37 -8.15 -7.24 13.56
C VAL A 37 -9.18 -7.86 14.52
N ALA A 38 -10.43 -7.97 14.08
CA ALA A 38 -11.48 -8.58 14.89
C ALA A 38 -11.17 -10.05 15.20
N ALA A 39 -10.50 -10.75 14.28
CA ALA A 39 -10.07 -12.12 14.49
C ALA A 39 -8.81 -12.24 15.35
N GLY A 40 -8.20 -11.12 15.76
CA GLY A 40 -6.98 -11.13 16.56
C GLY A 40 -5.71 -11.41 15.77
N GLU A 41 -5.78 -11.38 14.43
CA GLU A 41 -4.64 -11.75 13.58
C GLU A 41 -3.76 -10.56 13.26
N TRP A 42 -4.33 -9.38 13.08
CA TRP A 42 -3.62 -8.16 12.70
C TRP A 42 -3.82 -7.08 13.76
N ARG A 43 -2.81 -6.23 13.94
CA ARG A 43 -2.84 -5.23 15.00
C ARG A 43 -2.56 -3.81 14.54
N ASP A 44 -1.78 -3.66 13.47
CA ASP A 44 -1.37 -2.34 13.01
C ASP A 44 -1.13 -2.36 11.52
N TYR A 45 -1.14 -1.19 10.90
CA TYR A 45 -0.83 -1.05 9.49
C TYR A 45 -0.10 0.25 9.23
N GLY A 46 0.58 0.31 8.10
CA GLY A 46 1.19 1.51 7.58
C GLY A 46 1.00 1.59 6.08
N ILE A 47 0.96 2.80 5.55
CA ILE A 47 0.82 3.04 4.12
C ILE A 47 2.02 3.82 3.64
N SER A 48 2.63 3.35 2.54
CA SER A 48 3.72 4.03 1.87
C SER A 48 3.33 4.29 0.42
N CYS A 49 3.44 5.53 0.00
CA CYS A 49 3.16 5.92 -1.39
C CYS A 49 4.49 6.31 -2.02
N LEU A 50 5.01 5.44 -2.86
CA LEU A 50 6.31 5.61 -3.49
C LEU A 50 6.13 5.88 -4.98
N ARG A 51 7.25 6.13 -5.65
CA ARG A 51 7.22 6.54 -7.06
C ARG A 51 6.56 5.49 -7.97
N GLU A 52 6.82 4.23 -7.72
CA GLU A 52 6.36 3.15 -8.59
C GLU A 52 5.40 2.19 -7.92
N VAL A 53 5.21 2.32 -6.61
CA VAL A 53 4.43 1.37 -5.84
C VAL A 53 3.76 2.04 -4.65
N ALA A 54 2.51 1.68 -4.39
CA ALA A 54 1.86 1.96 -3.12
C ALA A 54 1.85 0.66 -2.31
N VAL A 55 2.14 0.76 -1.03
CA VAL A 55 2.26 -0.41 -0.16
C VAL A 55 1.41 -0.21 1.09
N PHE A 56 0.57 -1.20 1.37
CA PHE A 56 -0.18 -1.29 2.63
C PHE A 56 0.47 -2.43 3.42
N SER A 57 1.17 -2.07 4.48
CA SER A 57 1.89 -3.04 5.32
C SER A 57 1.05 -3.40 6.53
N VAL A 58 1.00 -4.67 6.87
CA VAL A 58 0.21 -5.19 7.98
C VAL A 58 1.13 -5.81 9.01
N PHE A 59 0.92 -5.46 10.26
CA PHE A 59 1.76 -5.92 11.37
C PHE A 59 0.94 -6.67 12.39
N ARG A 60 1.54 -7.70 12.95
CA ARG A 60 0.98 -8.41 14.09
C ARG A 60 1.29 -7.66 15.40
N ARG A 61 2.47 -7.06 15.45
CA ARG A 61 2.91 -6.23 16.58
C ARG A 61 3.56 -4.98 16.05
N THR A 62 3.47 -3.91 16.84
CA THR A 62 4.15 -2.67 16.52
C THR A 62 5.66 -2.89 16.53
N ALA A 63 6.38 -2.29 15.58
CA ALA A 63 7.83 -2.34 15.47
C ALA A 63 8.40 -3.68 15.00
N GLU A 64 7.58 -4.59 14.50
CA GLU A 64 8.05 -5.81 13.84
C GLU A 64 8.11 -5.61 12.32
N HIS A 65 8.66 -6.61 11.63
CA HIS A 65 8.56 -6.67 10.18
C HIS A 65 7.11 -6.93 9.77
N PRO A 66 6.66 -6.36 8.63
CA PRO A 66 5.31 -6.62 8.18
C PRO A 66 5.07 -8.11 7.95
N MET A 67 3.92 -8.61 8.39
CA MET A 67 3.48 -9.96 8.08
C MET A 67 3.13 -10.10 6.61
N TYR A 68 2.45 -9.08 6.08
CA TYR A 68 2.03 -9.01 4.69
C TYR A 68 2.17 -7.60 4.20
N ARG A 69 2.40 -7.47 2.89
CA ARG A 69 2.33 -6.20 2.20
C ARG A 69 1.39 -6.37 1.02
N ILE A 70 0.48 -5.42 0.89
CA ILE A 70 -0.41 -5.34 -0.27
C ILE A 70 0.18 -4.26 -1.16
N GLU A 71 0.62 -4.63 -2.36
CA GLU A 71 1.30 -3.73 -3.28
C GLU A 71 0.43 -3.40 -4.48
N LYS A 72 0.50 -2.14 -4.89
CA LYS A 72 -0.11 -1.66 -6.14
C LYS A 72 1.01 -1.13 -7.02
N ARG A 73 1.26 -1.80 -8.15
CA ARG A 73 2.27 -1.40 -9.14
C ARG A 73 1.61 -1.16 -10.49
N PRO A 74 1.23 0.11 -10.79
CA PRO A 74 0.53 0.41 -12.05
C PRO A 74 1.31 0.01 -13.30
N LYS A 75 2.64 0.00 -13.25
CA LYS A 75 3.46 -0.41 -14.40
C LYS A 75 3.26 -1.87 -14.80
N LEU A 76 2.74 -2.69 -13.89
CA LEU A 76 2.49 -4.10 -14.18
C LEU A 76 1.07 -4.35 -14.68
N ARG A 77 0.27 -3.30 -14.86
CA ARG A 77 -1.06 -3.42 -15.46
C ARG A 77 -0.93 -4.01 -16.86
N GLY A 78 -1.71 -5.03 -17.14
CA GLY A 78 -1.67 -5.69 -18.45
C GLY A 78 -0.50 -6.63 -18.67
N LYS A 79 0.40 -6.76 -17.71
CA LYS A 79 1.54 -7.69 -17.80
C LYS A 79 1.38 -8.84 -16.83
N GLN A 80 1.68 -8.59 -15.56
CA GLN A 80 1.61 -9.62 -14.51
C GLN A 80 0.46 -9.38 -13.54
N GLY A 81 -0.13 -8.20 -13.60
CA GLY A 81 -1.16 -7.76 -12.67
C GLY A 81 -0.66 -6.69 -11.73
N MET A 82 -1.49 -5.66 -11.53
CA MET A 82 -1.11 -4.47 -10.79
C MET A 82 -1.00 -4.71 -9.29
N TYR A 83 -1.77 -5.65 -8.76
CA TYR A 83 -1.86 -5.88 -7.32
C TYR A 83 -1.17 -7.16 -6.91
N ALA A 84 -0.57 -7.15 -5.73
CA ALA A 84 0.07 -8.34 -5.18
C ALA A 84 -0.02 -8.36 -3.66
N VAL A 85 -0.06 -9.54 -3.09
CA VAL A 85 0.12 -9.77 -1.66
C VAL A 85 1.48 -10.43 -1.48
N ILE A 86 2.32 -9.81 -0.66
CA ILE A 86 3.68 -10.25 -0.40
C ILE A 86 3.75 -10.75 1.04
N GLY A 87 4.30 -11.92 1.25
CA GLY A 87 4.50 -12.49 2.58
C GLY A 87 5.70 -11.91 3.31
N MET A 88 5.88 -12.34 4.54
CA MET A 88 6.94 -11.81 5.41
C MET A 88 8.33 -11.99 4.80
N ASP A 89 8.56 -13.09 4.10
CA ASP A 89 9.86 -13.40 3.48
C ASP A 89 10.06 -12.74 2.12
N GLY A 90 9.16 -11.88 1.71
CA GLY A 90 9.20 -11.26 0.40
C GLY A 90 8.63 -12.11 -0.72
N GLN A 91 8.02 -13.24 -0.40
CA GLN A 91 7.39 -14.11 -1.40
C GLN A 91 6.11 -13.48 -1.91
N ILE A 92 5.91 -13.56 -3.22
CA ILE A 92 4.65 -13.15 -3.82
C ILE A 92 3.65 -14.28 -3.59
N LEU A 93 2.69 -14.05 -2.70
CA LEU A 93 1.67 -15.04 -2.38
C LEU A 93 0.56 -15.03 -3.42
N ARG A 94 0.20 -13.85 -3.90
CA ARG A 94 -0.79 -13.66 -4.95
C ARG A 94 -0.46 -12.43 -5.76
N ARG A 95 -0.78 -12.48 -7.03
CA ARG A 95 -0.68 -11.34 -7.93
C ARG A 95 -1.82 -11.41 -8.95
N GLY A 96 -2.40 -10.27 -9.28
CA GLY A 96 -3.46 -10.23 -10.26
C GLY A 96 -3.92 -8.82 -10.58
N ALA A 97 -4.86 -8.75 -11.51
CA ALA A 97 -5.42 -7.48 -11.98
C ALA A 97 -6.59 -7.01 -11.12
N ASP A 98 -7.23 -7.91 -10.40
CA ASP A 98 -8.40 -7.60 -9.59
C ASP A 98 -8.03 -7.68 -8.10
N LEU A 99 -8.08 -6.54 -7.43
CA LEU A 99 -7.69 -6.44 -6.02
C LEU A 99 -8.53 -7.32 -5.13
N LYS A 100 -9.84 -7.38 -5.37
CA LYS A 100 -10.72 -8.19 -4.54
C LYS A 100 -10.33 -9.67 -4.58
N THR A 101 -9.97 -10.17 -5.76
CA THR A 101 -9.51 -11.55 -5.93
C THR A 101 -8.15 -11.77 -5.26
N VAL A 102 -7.24 -10.81 -5.42
CA VAL A 102 -5.90 -10.89 -4.85
C VAL A 102 -5.95 -10.93 -3.32
N LEU A 103 -6.92 -10.24 -2.73
CA LEU A 103 -7.08 -10.20 -1.27
C LEU A 103 -7.69 -11.47 -0.67
N ARG A 104 -8.14 -12.39 -1.49
CA ARG A 104 -8.66 -13.68 -1.03
C ARG A 104 -7.49 -14.64 -0.75
N VAL A 105 -6.90 -14.46 0.38
CA VAL A 105 -5.74 -15.26 0.77
C VAL A 105 -6.15 -16.26 1.83
#